data_1b5240accfd540d2c43087786185ae82
#
_entry.id   1b5240accfd540d2c43087786185ae82
#
_cell.length_a   1.000
_cell.length_b   1.000
_cell.length_c   1.000
_cell.angle_alpha   90.00
_cell.angle_beta   90.00
_cell.angle_gamma   90.00
#
_symmetry.space_group_name_H-M   'P 1'
#
loop_
_entity.id
_entity.type
_entity.pdbx_description
1 polymer ?
#
loop_
_entity_poly.entity_id
_entity_poly.type
_entity_poly.pdbx_seq_one_letter_code
_entity_poly.pdbx_strand_id
1 'polypeptide(L)'
;MLLKKIITAGLLSLALLFSLSLTGIASAAEVVVGYAAPSLDGGQKQIFDGFRVPAEAKGWKVLSVTSGGDAQKQLNDINDFITQGVDAIVAVPDDSAGICVAVQAAKEAGIPFYTIDRSAVGCQVEMTVLADNHLGGNQSGNAVVAHLTKKYGEPKGTVLHITGNLAQNVAQLRKGGFDEIINQYPNIEQITKEGSWKADKGVQIVRDVLSVQNVDAIYMHSDCVYSESTVQTLKELDQYAPRGEEGHIFIAAIDGCSGNLALIRQGATDQASGQPIPDFGSMVVEYIQKKLNGEAIEEGQVVQEGALWSPAQLKMTDVGFQLFLSTTDISIDNIDNPGLWGNQ
;
A
#
# COMPACT_ATOMS: atom_id res chain seq x y z
N MET A 1 41.85 -42.06 91.04
CA MET A 1 41.63 -40.83 91.82
C MET A 1 41.67 -39.65 90.88
N LEU A 2 40.63 -38.81 90.86
CA LEU A 2 40.42 -37.54 90.23
C LEU A 2 40.60 -37.40 88.74
N LEU A 3 39.58 -37.40 88.11
CA LEU A 3 38.82 -36.55 87.14
C LEU A 3 39.41 -35.16 86.87
N LYS A 4 39.69 -34.85 85.61
CA LYS A 4 39.55 -33.47 85.10
C LYS A 4 38.82 -33.50 83.78
N LYS A 5 37.62 -32.89 83.76
CA LYS A 5 36.83 -32.57 82.60
C LYS A 5 37.48 -31.41 81.83
N ILE A 6 37.63 -31.56 80.52
CA ILE A 6 37.90 -30.41 79.64
C ILE A 6 36.70 -30.27 78.70
N ILE A 7 36.04 -29.14 78.83
CA ILE A 7 34.96 -28.68 77.98
C ILE A 7 35.55 -28.01 76.76
N THR A 8 35.35 -28.58 75.56
CA THR A 8 35.72 -27.94 74.31
C THR A 8 34.50 -27.40 73.68
N ALA A 9 34.41 -26.01 73.65
CA ALA A 9 33.34 -25.28 73.00
C ALA A 9 33.57 -25.37 71.47
N GLY A 10 32.62 -25.98 70.75
CA GLY A 10 32.59 -26.00 69.28
C GLY A 10 31.98 -24.69 68.74
N LEU A 11 32.75 -23.89 68.02
CA LEU A 11 32.26 -22.81 67.20
C LEU A 11 31.62 -23.37 65.94
N LEU A 12 30.30 -23.31 65.86
CA LEU A 12 29.56 -23.49 64.59
C LEU A 12 29.66 -22.21 63.76
N SER A 13 30.51 -22.23 62.73
CA SER A 13 30.53 -21.18 61.71
C SER A 13 29.42 -21.45 60.70
N LEU A 14 28.32 -20.70 60.81
CA LEU A 14 27.22 -20.67 59.86
C LEU A 14 27.64 -19.82 58.60
N ALA A 15 28.13 -20.50 57.58
CA ALA A 15 28.41 -19.85 56.29
C ALA A 15 27.08 -19.62 55.53
N LEU A 16 26.56 -18.41 55.60
CA LEU A 16 25.45 -17.97 54.74
C LEU A 16 26.00 -17.84 53.31
N LEU A 17 25.71 -18.84 52.47
CA LEU A 17 25.85 -18.75 51.04
C LEU A 17 24.76 -17.80 50.49
N PHE A 18 25.13 -16.56 50.28
CA PHE A 18 24.33 -15.61 49.53
C PHE A 18 24.48 -16.01 48.05
N SER A 19 23.56 -16.84 47.52
CA SER A 19 23.39 -17.06 46.09
C SER A 19 22.84 -15.77 45.47
N LEU A 20 23.66 -14.87 44.97
CA LEU A 20 23.28 -13.83 44.04
C LEU A 20 22.73 -14.53 42.79
N SER A 21 21.42 -14.67 42.70
CA SER A 21 20.75 -14.93 41.44
C SER A 21 20.93 -13.68 40.57
N LEU A 22 21.98 -13.67 39.71
CA LEU A 22 22.00 -12.76 38.58
C LEU A 22 20.81 -13.16 37.69
N THR A 23 19.65 -12.56 37.90
CA THR A 23 18.64 -12.49 36.87
C THR A 23 19.24 -11.63 35.78
N GLY A 24 19.95 -12.26 34.86
CA GLY A 24 20.29 -11.65 33.61
C GLY A 24 18.98 -11.15 32.98
N ILE A 25 18.81 -9.84 32.89
CA ILE A 25 17.81 -9.26 32.02
C ILE A 25 18.24 -9.72 30.62
N ALA A 26 17.65 -10.82 30.15
CA ALA A 26 17.76 -11.19 28.75
C ALA A 26 17.18 -9.99 27.98
N SER A 27 18.03 -9.14 27.46
CA SER A 27 17.62 -8.16 26.45
C SER A 27 16.90 -8.98 25.39
N ALA A 28 15.62 -8.75 25.21
CA ALA A 28 14.94 -9.34 24.04
C ALA A 28 15.78 -8.99 22.82
N ALA A 29 16.09 -10.00 22.00
CA ALA A 29 16.82 -9.75 20.77
C ALA A 29 16.07 -8.67 19.96
N GLU A 30 16.82 -7.74 19.40
CA GLU A 30 16.25 -6.68 18.56
C GLU A 30 15.57 -7.32 17.35
N VAL A 31 14.30 -7.05 17.13
CA VAL A 31 13.58 -7.54 15.96
C VAL A 31 14.07 -6.78 14.72
N VAL A 32 14.51 -7.50 13.69
CA VAL A 32 15.03 -6.94 12.44
C VAL A 32 14.06 -7.27 11.32
N VAL A 33 13.55 -6.26 10.63
CA VAL A 33 12.62 -6.44 9.49
C VAL A 33 13.24 -5.90 8.21
N GLY A 34 13.27 -6.73 7.16
CA GLY A 34 13.63 -6.32 5.80
C GLY A 34 12.43 -5.71 5.07
N TYR A 35 12.59 -4.53 4.49
CA TYR A 35 11.57 -3.85 3.67
C TYR A 35 12.07 -3.62 2.25
N ALA A 36 11.42 -4.24 1.26
CA ALA A 36 11.78 -4.15 -0.16
C ALA A 36 10.66 -3.47 -0.97
N ALA A 37 10.97 -2.37 -1.63
CA ALA A 37 9.99 -1.59 -2.40
C ALA A 37 10.55 -1.13 -3.76
N PRO A 38 9.70 -0.73 -4.72
CA PRO A 38 10.15 -0.15 -5.98
C PRO A 38 10.87 1.18 -5.81
N SER A 39 10.43 2.01 -4.86
CA SER A 39 11.03 3.30 -4.49
C SER A 39 10.70 3.65 -3.04
N LEU A 40 11.29 4.73 -2.54
CA LEU A 40 10.94 5.37 -1.26
C LEU A 40 10.64 6.86 -1.48
N ASP A 41 9.91 7.17 -2.55
CA ASP A 41 9.43 8.52 -2.89
C ASP A 41 7.92 8.52 -3.12
N GLY A 42 7.31 9.69 -3.25
CA GLY A 42 5.87 9.85 -3.49
C GLY A 42 4.99 9.03 -2.54
N GLY A 43 4.00 8.34 -3.08
CA GLY A 43 3.10 7.46 -2.32
C GLY A 43 3.83 6.28 -1.64
N GLN A 44 4.87 5.73 -2.28
CA GLN A 44 5.67 4.65 -1.69
C GLN A 44 6.42 5.09 -0.43
N LYS A 45 6.84 6.36 -0.36
CA LYS A 45 7.42 6.92 0.86
C LYS A 45 6.40 6.95 2.00
N GLN A 46 5.16 7.32 1.73
CA GLN A 46 4.10 7.36 2.74
C GLN A 46 3.78 5.96 3.29
N ILE A 47 3.77 4.94 2.41
CA ILE A 47 3.63 3.53 2.82
C ILE A 47 4.80 3.13 3.72
N PHE A 48 6.02 3.44 3.29
CA PHE A 48 7.23 3.11 4.06
C PHE A 48 7.27 3.82 5.42
N ASP A 49 6.98 5.12 5.47
CA ASP A 49 6.96 5.86 6.75
C ASP A 49 5.84 5.34 7.66
N GLY A 50 4.67 5.01 7.12
CA GLY A 50 3.58 4.35 7.84
C GLY A 50 3.97 2.98 8.42
N PHE A 51 4.93 2.27 7.81
CA PHE A 51 5.51 1.04 8.34
C PHE A 51 6.67 1.33 9.31
N ARG A 52 7.65 2.13 8.89
CA ARG A 52 8.90 2.35 9.62
C ARG A 52 8.67 3.00 10.97
N VAL A 53 7.87 4.07 11.03
CA VAL A 53 7.68 4.84 12.27
C VAL A 53 7.09 3.98 13.40
N PRO A 54 5.97 3.25 13.22
CA PRO A 54 5.47 2.37 14.29
C PRO A 54 6.38 1.17 14.57
N ALA A 55 7.12 0.64 13.59
CA ALA A 55 8.09 -0.43 13.81
C ALA A 55 9.27 0.03 14.71
N GLU A 56 9.86 1.18 14.39
CA GLU A 56 10.93 1.79 15.19
C GLU A 56 10.45 2.19 16.60
N ALA A 57 9.19 2.64 16.74
CA ALA A 57 8.59 2.93 18.04
C ALA A 57 8.46 1.67 18.94
N LYS A 58 8.40 0.48 18.33
CA LYS A 58 8.46 -0.81 19.06
C LYS A 58 9.89 -1.28 19.34
N GLY A 59 10.91 -0.51 18.94
CA GLY A 59 12.32 -0.87 19.08
C GLY A 59 12.80 -1.85 18.00
N TRP A 60 12.08 -1.96 16.87
CA TRP A 60 12.53 -2.78 15.75
C TRP A 60 13.54 -2.05 14.88
N LYS A 61 14.44 -2.81 14.27
CA LYS A 61 15.34 -2.30 13.24
C LYS A 61 14.75 -2.59 11.86
N VAL A 62 14.61 -1.55 11.04
CA VAL A 62 14.11 -1.66 9.66
C VAL A 62 15.28 -1.53 8.68
N LEU A 63 15.51 -2.56 7.90
CA LEU A 63 16.45 -2.55 6.78
C LEU A 63 15.65 -2.32 5.50
N SER A 64 15.91 -1.24 4.78
CA SER A 64 15.15 -0.92 3.56
C SER A 64 16.02 -0.92 2.32
N VAL A 65 15.45 -1.41 1.21
CA VAL A 65 16.07 -1.44 -0.12
C VAL A 65 15.08 -1.03 -1.18
N THR A 66 15.58 -0.50 -2.31
CA THR A 66 14.76 -0.14 -3.46
C THR A 66 15.26 -0.82 -4.72
N SER A 67 14.33 -1.37 -5.49
CA SER A 67 14.60 -2.06 -6.76
C SER A 67 14.65 -1.11 -7.97
N GLY A 68 14.04 0.07 -7.88
CA GLY A 68 13.82 0.95 -9.02
C GLY A 68 12.78 0.41 -10.02
N GLY A 69 11.93 -0.53 -9.59
CA GLY A 69 10.96 -1.22 -10.44
C GLY A 69 11.55 -2.42 -11.20
N ASP A 70 12.77 -2.84 -10.87
CA ASP A 70 13.42 -4.05 -11.41
C ASP A 70 13.10 -5.26 -10.52
N ALA A 71 12.20 -6.13 -11.00
CA ALA A 71 11.77 -7.31 -10.25
C ALA A 71 12.94 -8.27 -9.94
N GLN A 72 13.92 -8.42 -10.83
CA GLN A 72 15.08 -9.29 -10.57
C GLN A 72 15.97 -8.71 -9.46
N LYS A 73 16.18 -7.39 -9.48
CA LYS A 73 16.89 -6.72 -8.41
C LYS A 73 16.16 -6.90 -7.07
N GLN A 74 14.83 -6.76 -7.05
CA GLN A 74 14.04 -6.97 -5.84
C GLN A 74 14.22 -8.38 -5.27
N LEU A 75 14.23 -9.42 -6.11
CA LEU A 75 14.50 -10.80 -5.68
C LEU A 75 15.89 -10.95 -5.06
N ASN A 76 16.91 -10.33 -5.64
CA ASN A 76 18.28 -10.37 -5.12
C ASN A 76 18.36 -9.64 -3.76
N ASP A 77 17.76 -8.46 -3.64
CA ASP A 77 17.73 -7.68 -2.40
C ASP A 77 17.02 -8.47 -1.26
N ILE A 78 15.94 -9.19 -1.58
CA ILE A 78 15.23 -10.03 -0.60
C ILE A 78 16.08 -11.25 -0.21
N ASN A 79 16.82 -11.86 -1.13
CA ASN A 79 17.74 -12.94 -0.80
C ASN A 79 18.86 -12.49 0.15
N ASP A 80 19.29 -11.22 0.04
CA ASP A 80 20.24 -10.64 1.00
C ASP A 80 19.62 -10.52 2.40
N PHE A 81 18.35 -10.15 2.54
CA PHE A 81 17.64 -10.18 3.83
C PHE A 81 17.55 -11.59 4.41
N ILE A 82 17.21 -12.58 3.58
CA ILE A 82 17.18 -13.99 3.99
C ILE A 82 18.55 -14.43 4.51
N THR A 83 19.63 -14.09 3.80
CA THR A 83 21.00 -14.42 4.19
C THR A 83 21.42 -13.73 5.50
N GLN A 84 20.94 -12.52 5.75
CA GLN A 84 21.15 -11.78 7.00
C GLN A 84 20.33 -12.35 8.18
N GLY A 85 19.35 -13.21 7.92
CA GLY A 85 18.51 -13.83 8.95
C GLY A 85 17.59 -12.83 9.64
N VAL A 86 16.92 -11.96 8.86
CA VAL A 86 15.90 -11.04 9.41
C VAL A 86 14.72 -11.81 9.99
N ASP A 87 14.01 -11.21 10.96
CA ASP A 87 12.87 -11.83 11.64
C ASP A 87 11.57 -11.81 10.82
N ALA A 88 11.46 -10.89 9.86
CA ALA A 88 10.36 -10.81 8.91
C ALA A 88 10.78 -10.06 7.63
N ILE A 89 10.10 -10.33 6.54
CA ILE A 89 10.26 -9.60 5.28
C ILE A 89 8.92 -8.96 4.90
N VAL A 90 8.95 -7.67 4.54
CA VAL A 90 7.83 -6.93 3.97
C VAL A 90 8.22 -6.47 2.57
N ALA A 91 7.40 -6.75 1.57
CA ALA A 91 7.66 -6.34 0.20
C ALA A 91 6.47 -5.62 -0.43
N VAL A 92 6.76 -4.62 -1.27
CA VAL A 92 5.85 -4.08 -2.29
C VAL A 92 6.24 -4.73 -3.62
N PRO A 93 5.57 -5.78 -4.10
CA PRO A 93 6.01 -6.53 -5.27
C PRO A 93 6.14 -5.68 -6.54
N ASP A 94 7.28 -5.76 -7.23
CA ASP A 94 7.44 -5.21 -8.59
C ASP A 94 6.75 -6.07 -9.64
N ASP A 95 6.73 -7.38 -9.40
CA ASP A 95 5.98 -8.38 -10.16
C ASP A 95 5.22 -9.26 -9.16
N SER A 96 3.90 -9.24 -9.23
CA SER A 96 3.03 -9.96 -8.28
C SER A 96 3.14 -11.48 -8.37
N ALA A 97 3.46 -12.04 -9.54
CA ALA A 97 3.70 -13.47 -9.70
C ALA A 97 5.18 -13.83 -9.47
N GLY A 98 6.08 -13.01 -9.99
CA GLY A 98 7.52 -13.22 -9.87
C GLY A 98 8.04 -13.21 -8.43
N ILE A 99 7.43 -12.44 -7.53
CA ILE A 99 7.81 -12.36 -6.11
C ILE A 99 7.72 -13.72 -5.39
N CYS A 100 6.95 -14.67 -5.93
CA CYS A 100 6.76 -16.00 -5.35
C CYS A 100 8.07 -16.80 -5.22
N VAL A 101 9.07 -16.50 -6.02
CA VAL A 101 10.42 -17.10 -5.89
C VAL A 101 11.03 -16.70 -4.55
N ALA A 102 10.96 -15.42 -4.19
CA ALA A 102 11.47 -14.92 -2.90
C ALA A 102 10.60 -15.39 -1.72
N VAL A 103 9.29 -15.46 -1.89
CA VAL A 103 8.37 -16.00 -0.87
C VAL A 103 8.72 -17.46 -0.53
N GLN A 104 8.99 -18.28 -1.54
CA GLN A 104 9.39 -19.68 -1.33
C GLN A 104 10.75 -19.77 -0.61
N ALA A 105 11.73 -18.97 -1.01
CA ALA A 105 13.05 -18.93 -0.37
C ALA A 105 12.97 -18.49 1.11
N ALA A 106 12.18 -17.48 1.41
CA ALA A 106 11.93 -17.02 2.79
C ALA A 106 11.25 -18.10 3.63
N LYS A 107 10.25 -18.81 3.06
CA LYS A 107 9.58 -19.93 3.71
C LYS A 107 10.55 -21.08 4.05
N GLU A 108 11.44 -21.43 3.14
CA GLU A 108 12.48 -22.45 3.36
C GLU A 108 13.47 -22.04 4.47
N ALA A 109 13.74 -20.75 4.60
CA ALA A 109 14.55 -20.17 5.68
C ALA A 109 13.78 -19.98 7.00
N GLY A 110 12.45 -20.23 7.02
CA GLY A 110 11.60 -20.04 8.19
C GLY A 110 11.28 -18.56 8.50
N ILE A 111 11.46 -17.67 7.53
CA ILE A 111 11.22 -16.23 7.67
C ILE A 111 9.81 -15.89 7.16
N PRO A 112 8.92 -15.32 8.01
CA PRO A 112 7.59 -14.91 7.59
C PRO A 112 7.65 -13.77 6.56
N PHE A 113 6.84 -13.89 5.51
CA PHE A 113 6.79 -12.95 4.40
C PHE A 113 5.45 -12.24 4.33
N TYR A 114 5.48 -10.93 4.26
CA TYR A 114 4.32 -10.05 4.15
C TYR A 114 4.41 -9.26 2.86
N THR A 115 3.25 -8.95 2.28
CA THR A 115 3.17 -7.97 1.20
C THR A 115 2.32 -6.77 1.61
N ILE A 116 2.61 -5.63 1.05
CA ILE A 116 1.95 -4.36 1.34
C ILE A 116 1.67 -3.62 0.03
N ASP A 117 0.54 -2.91 -0.05
CA ASP A 117 0.09 -2.19 -1.25
C ASP A 117 -0.27 -3.12 -2.42
N ARG A 118 0.58 -4.11 -2.72
CA ARG A 118 0.42 -5.07 -3.81
C ARG A 118 0.48 -6.49 -3.27
N SER A 119 -0.40 -7.37 -3.76
CA SER A 119 -0.42 -8.78 -3.38
C SER A 119 0.58 -9.61 -4.20
N ALA A 120 1.10 -10.68 -3.59
CA ALA A 120 1.60 -11.81 -4.35
C ALA A 120 0.45 -12.51 -5.11
N VAL A 121 0.76 -13.18 -6.20
CA VAL A 121 -0.19 -13.96 -7.01
C VAL A 121 0.39 -15.34 -7.31
N GLY A 122 -0.31 -16.38 -6.88
CA GLY A 122 0.11 -17.78 -7.12
C GLY A 122 0.97 -18.40 -6.01
N CYS A 123 1.21 -17.68 -4.92
CA CYS A 123 1.85 -18.22 -3.71
C CYS A 123 1.26 -17.59 -2.45
N GLN A 124 1.41 -18.26 -1.31
CA GLN A 124 0.90 -17.79 -0.03
C GLN A 124 1.94 -17.01 0.74
N VAL A 125 1.56 -15.83 1.22
CA VAL A 125 2.28 -15.02 2.22
C VAL A 125 1.55 -15.08 3.56
N GLU A 126 2.19 -14.64 4.65
CA GLU A 126 1.52 -14.57 5.96
C GLU A 126 0.33 -13.63 5.91
N MET A 127 0.52 -12.46 5.29
CA MET A 127 -0.53 -11.46 5.13
C MET A 127 -0.19 -10.45 4.06
N THR A 128 -1.23 -9.92 3.39
CA THR A 128 -1.19 -8.73 2.55
C THR A 128 -2.09 -7.66 3.15
N VAL A 129 -1.59 -6.42 3.26
CA VAL A 129 -2.43 -5.24 3.52
C VAL A 129 -2.46 -4.38 2.26
N LEU A 130 -3.65 -4.09 1.77
CA LEU A 130 -3.86 -3.34 0.53
C LEU A 130 -5.20 -2.59 0.57
N ALA A 131 -5.37 -1.60 -0.31
CA ALA A 131 -6.68 -1.00 -0.52
C ALA A 131 -7.61 -1.94 -1.30
N ASP A 132 -8.90 -1.71 -1.20
CA ASP A 132 -9.86 -2.28 -2.14
C ASP A 132 -9.75 -1.58 -3.51
N ASN A 133 -8.76 -2.02 -4.28
CA ASN A 133 -8.43 -1.44 -5.58
C ASN A 133 -9.53 -1.65 -6.63
N HIS A 134 -10.33 -2.72 -6.48
CA HIS A 134 -11.47 -2.97 -7.36
C HIS A 134 -12.58 -1.94 -7.08
N LEU A 135 -12.89 -1.70 -5.81
CA LEU A 135 -13.81 -0.62 -5.39
C LEU A 135 -13.33 0.74 -5.89
N GLY A 136 -12.01 1.03 -5.79
CA GLY A 136 -11.45 2.28 -6.31
C GLY A 136 -11.68 2.45 -7.82
N GLY A 137 -11.52 1.38 -8.59
CA GLY A 137 -11.86 1.37 -10.02
C GLY A 137 -13.35 1.62 -10.28
N ASN A 138 -14.23 0.96 -9.50
CA ASN A 138 -15.68 1.16 -9.60
C ASN A 138 -16.10 2.60 -9.29
N GLN A 139 -15.54 3.21 -8.23
CA GLN A 139 -15.82 4.60 -7.86
C GLN A 139 -15.46 5.55 -9.00
N SER A 140 -14.26 5.41 -9.58
CA SER A 140 -13.83 6.23 -10.73
C SER A 140 -14.71 5.98 -11.97
N GLY A 141 -15.09 4.73 -12.25
CA GLY A 141 -15.99 4.39 -13.35
C GLY A 141 -17.37 5.03 -13.19
N ASN A 142 -17.96 4.97 -12.00
CA ASN A 142 -19.24 5.60 -11.70
C ASN A 142 -19.17 7.13 -11.85
N ALA A 143 -18.09 7.76 -11.40
CA ALA A 143 -17.90 9.20 -11.55
C ALA A 143 -17.82 9.62 -13.03
N VAL A 144 -17.08 8.86 -13.86
CA VAL A 144 -17.00 9.07 -15.31
C VAL A 144 -18.38 8.91 -15.95
N VAL A 145 -19.11 7.84 -15.66
CA VAL A 145 -20.47 7.61 -16.20
C VAL A 145 -21.43 8.72 -15.80
N ALA A 146 -21.38 9.17 -14.55
CA ALA A 146 -22.21 10.28 -14.07
C ALA A 146 -21.91 11.58 -14.84
N HIS A 147 -20.61 11.89 -15.05
CA HIS A 147 -20.19 13.04 -15.84
C HIS A 147 -20.71 12.97 -17.30
N LEU A 148 -20.48 11.83 -17.98
CA LEU A 148 -20.92 11.65 -19.37
C LEU A 148 -22.44 11.75 -19.50
N THR A 149 -23.18 11.16 -18.55
CA THR A 149 -24.64 11.25 -18.50
C THR A 149 -25.11 12.70 -18.33
N LYS A 150 -24.45 13.45 -17.44
CA LYS A 150 -24.75 14.90 -17.24
C LYS A 150 -24.45 15.70 -18.51
N LYS A 151 -23.36 15.40 -19.21
CA LYS A 151 -22.91 16.12 -20.42
C LYS A 151 -23.83 15.85 -21.61
N TYR A 152 -24.30 14.64 -21.80
CA TYR A 152 -24.98 14.19 -23.01
C TYR A 152 -26.45 13.77 -22.82
N GLY A 153 -26.96 13.74 -21.58
CA GLY A 153 -28.28 13.19 -21.24
C GLY A 153 -28.35 11.66 -21.21
N GLU A 154 -27.28 10.99 -21.63
CA GLU A 154 -27.12 9.54 -21.62
C GLU A 154 -25.62 9.18 -21.47
N PRO A 155 -25.28 7.94 -20.98
CA PRO A 155 -23.90 7.53 -20.82
C PRO A 155 -23.27 7.18 -22.20
N LYS A 156 -22.63 8.18 -22.81
CA LYS A 156 -21.88 8.05 -24.07
C LYS A 156 -20.69 8.99 -24.08
N GLY A 157 -19.68 8.68 -24.89
CA GLY A 157 -18.48 9.50 -25.10
C GLY A 157 -17.22 8.67 -25.15
N THR A 158 -16.07 9.34 -25.19
CA THR A 158 -14.76 8.71 -25.30
C THR A 158 -13.97 8.88 -24.00
N VAL A 159 -13.44 7.78 -23.46
CA VAL A 159 -12.66 7.76 -22.22
C VAL A 159 -11.25 7.24 -22.48
N LEU A 160 -10.24 8.04 -22.17
CA LEU A 160 -8.87 7.57 -22.11
C LEU A 160 -8.59 6.93 -20.74
N HIS A 161 -8.17 5.68 -20.74
CA HIS A 161 -7.83 4.93 -19.54
C HIS A 161 -6.31 4.66 -19.49
N ILE A 162 -5.59 5.31 -18.56
CA ILE A 162 -4.14 5.16 -18.37
C ILE A 162 -3.89 4.23 -17.18
N THR A 163 -3.44 3.00 -17.49
CA THR A 163 -3.20 1.99 -16.45
C THR A 163 -1.82 2.11 -15.79
N GLY A 164 -1.67 1.45 -14.66
CA GLY A 164 -0.36 1.11 -14.11
C GLY A 164 0.31 -0.04 -14.86
N ASN A 165 1.34 -0.65 -14.26
CA ASN A 165 1.98 -1.85 -14.78
C ASN A 165 1.07 -3.07 -14.57
N LEU A 166 0.61 -3.69 -15.65
CA LEU A 166 -0.32 -4.82 -15.61
C LEU A 166 0.30 -6.15 -15.14
N ALA A 167 1.61 -6.22 -14.91
CA ALA A 167 2.24 -7.34 -14.19
C ALA A 167 1.92 -7.30 -12.67
N GLN A 168 1.32 -6.22 -12.17
CA GLN A 168 0.98 -6.02 -10.77
C GLN A 168 -0.53 -6.16 -10.56
N ASN A 169 -0.92 -6.90 -9.51
CA ASN A 169 -2.32 -7.17 -9.22
C ASN A 169 -3.15 -5.90 -9.01
N VAL A 170 -2.59 -4.85 -8.41
CA VAL A 170 -3.31 -3.57 -8.18
C VAL A 170 -3.75 -2.92 -9.49
N ALA A 171 -2.90 -2.93 -10.52
CA ALA A 171 -3.27 -2.40 -11.83
C ALA A 171 -4.38 -3.24 -12.49
N GLN A 172 -4.33 -4.57 -12.32
CA GLN A 172 -5.39 -5.47 -12.81
C GLN A 172 -6.71 -5.22 -12.08
N LEU A 173 -6.69 -5.05 -10.75
CA LEU A 173 -7.87 -4.78 -9.93
C LEU A 173 -8.50 -3.42 -10.26
N ARG A 174 -7.68 -2.34 -10.34
CA ARG A 174 -8.15 -0.99 -10.73
C ARG A 174 -8.79 -0.99 -12.12
N LYS A 175 -8.14 -1.71 -13.06
CA LYS A 175 -8.69 -1.91 -14.41
C LYS A 175 -10.00 -2.70 -14.37
N GLY A 176 -10.03 -3.82 -13.65
CA GLY A 176 -11.21 -4.69 -13.56
C GLY A 176 -12.43 -3.96 -12.99
N GLY A 177 -12.24 -3.20 -11.91
CA GLY A 177 -13.31 -2.41 -11.32
C GLY A 177 -13.82 -1.31 -12.25
N PHE A 178 -12.95 -0.59 -12.92
CA PHE A 178 -13.35 0.43 -13.89
C PHE A 178 -14.09 -0.19 -15.09
N ASP A 179 -13.54 -1.26 -15.67
CA ASP A 179 -14.13 -1.96 -16.80
C ASP A 179 -15.52 -2.55 -16.47
N GLU A 180 -15.71 -3.05 -15.24
CA GLU A 180 -17.01 -3.57 -14.78
C GLU A 180 -18.12 -2.52 -14.89
N ILE A 181 -17.81 -1.26 -14.59
CA ILE A 181 -18.77 -0.17 -14.70
C ILE A 181 -18.92 0.29 -16.15
N ILE A 182 -17.83 0.58 -16.85
CA ILE A 182 -17.86 1.16 -18.21
C ILE A 182 -18.48 0.19 -19.22
N ASN A 183 -18.21 -1.11 -19.11
CA ASN A 183 -18.72 -2.12 -20.06
C ASN A 183 -20.26 -2.32 -19.98
N GLN A 184 -20.94 -1.75 -18.97
CA GLN A 184 -22.40 -1.73 -18.94
C GLN A 184 -23.00 -0.74 -19.96
N TYR A 185 -22.18 0.17 -20.52
CA TYR A 185 -22.59 1.26 -21.38
C TYR A 185 -21.93 1.18 -22.76
N PRO A 186 -22.54 0.50 -23.75
CA PRO A 186 -21.91 0.23 -25.04
C PRO A 186 -21.64 1.50 -25.89
N ASN A 187 -22.22 2.63 -25.52
CA ASN A 187 -21.99 3.91 -26.18
C ASN A 187 -20.79 4.69 -25.60
N ILE A 188 -20.08 4.13 -24.62
CA ILE A 188 -18.81 4.68 -24.13
C ILE A 188 -17.66 3.96 -24.83
N GLU A 189 -16.90 4.70 -25.62
CA GLU A 189 -15.66 4.20 -26.22
C GLU A 189 -14.53 4.30 -25.18
N GLN A 190 -13.84 3.20 -24.89
CA GLN A 190 -12.71 3.17 -23.97
C GLN A 190 -11.40 2.92 -24.72
N ILE A 191 -10.44 3.84 -24.56
CA ILE A 191 -9.08 3.74 -25.09
C ILE A 191 -8.14 3.42 -23.93
N THR A 192 -7.73 2.16 -23.79
CA THR A 192 -6.84 1.74 -22.71
C THR A 192 -5.37 1.75 -23.16
N LYS A 193 -4.52 2.40 -22.38
CA LYS A 193 -3.06 2.48 -22.59
C LYS A 193 -2.31 2.23 -21.29
N GLU A 194 -1.18 1.51 -21.37
CA GLU A 194 -0.36 1.20 -20.20
C GLU A 194 0.70 2.28 -19.96
N GLY A 195 0.53 3.03 -18.84
CA GLY A 195 1.49 4.05 -18.38
C GLY A 195 2.61 3.49 -17.50
N SER A 196 2.48 2.25 -17.00
CA SER A 196 3.50 1.52 -16.21
C SER A 196 4.03 2.30 -14.99
N TRP A 197 3.22 3.15 -14.35
CA TRP A 197 3.59 4.05 -13.26
C TRP A 197 4.71 5.03 -13.62
N LYS A 198 4.74 5.51 -14.87
CA LYS A 198 5.75 6.47 -15.36
C LYS A 198 5.07 7.71 -15.89
N ALA A 199 5.37 8.87 -15.28
CA ALA A 199 4.77 10.15 -15.66
C ALA A 199 5.05 10.54 -17.12
N ASP A 200 6.28 10.29 -17.59
CA ASP A 200 6.68 10.53 -18.98
C ASP A 200 5.89 9.70 -20.00
N LYS A 201 5.62 8.43 -19.67
CA LYS A 201 4.72 7.60 -20.48
C LYS A 201 3.28 8.12 -20.46
N GLY A 202 2.78 8.57 -19.28
CA GLY A 202 1.47 9.20 -19.17
C GLY A 202 1.36 10.42 -20.10
N VAL A 203 2.34 11.31 -20.06
CA VAL A 203 2.42 12.49 -20.95
C VAL A 203 2.39 12.07 -22.43
N GLN A 204 3.21 11.08 -22.81
CA GLN A 204 3.23 10.62 -24.19
C GLN A 204 1.87 10.04 -24.63
N ILE A 205 1.23 9.23 -23.78
CA ILE A 205 -0.11 8.66 -24.05
C ILE A 205 -1.15 9.77 -24.27
N VAL A 206 -1.17 10.78 -23.38
CA VAL A 206 -2.12 11.90 -23.52
C VAL A 206 -1.90 12.66 -24.81
N ARG A 207 -0.63 12.98 -25.16
CA ARG A 207 -0.29 13.64 -26.44
C ARG A 207 -0.71 12.83 -27.64
N ASP A 208 -0.37 11.54 -27.66
CA ASP A 208 -0.66 10.67 -28.81
C ASP A 208 -2.15 10.52 -29.04
N VAL A 209 -2.94 10.30 -27.99
CA VAL A 209 -4.38 10.12 -28.12
C VAL A 209 -5.07 11.43 -28.52
N LEU A 210 -4.75 12.53 -27.84
CA LEU A 210 -5.39 13.83 -28.12
C LEU A 210 -4.96 14.46 -29.46
N SER A 211 -3.86 13.98 -30.06
CA SER A 211 -3.47 14.41 -31.41
C SER A 211 -4.35 13.83 -32.52
N VAL A 212 -5.07 12.75 -32.25
CA VAL A 212 -5.88 12.03 -33.26
C VAL A 212 -7.37 12.07 -32.98
N GLN A 213 -7.78 12.23 -31.72
CA GLN A 213 -9.19 12.33 -31.34
C GLN A 213 -9.39 13.04 -30.00
N ASN A 214 -10.59 13.63 -29.83
CA ASN A 214 -11.00 14.21 -28.56
C ASN A 214 -11.42 13.11 -27.57
N VAL A 215 -11.22 13.38 -26.27
CA VAL A 215 -11.75 12.55 -25.20
C VAL A 215 -12.64 13.39 -24.28
N ASP A 216 -13.65 12.77 -23.69
CA ASP A 216 -14.57 13.39 -22.75
C ASP A 216 -14.11 13.25 -21.31
N ALA A 217 -13.38 12.16 -21.04
CA ALA A 217 -12.83 11.88 -19.73
C ALA A 217 -11.48 11.15 -19.82
N ILE A 218 -10.67 11.30 -18.76
CA ILE A 218 -9.43 10.56 -18.54
C ILE A 218 -9.53 9.85 -17.19
N TYR A 219 -9.35 8.54 -17.17
CA TYR A 219 -9.16 7.77 -15.95
C TYR A 219 -7.71 7.33 -15.82
N MET A 220 -7.12 7.54 -14.63
CA MET A 220 -5.73 7.24 -14.35
C MET A 220 -5.60 6.37 -13.11
N HIS A 221 -4.79 5.32 -13.17
CA HIS A 221 -4.58 4.41 -12.05
C HIS A 221 -3.85 5.03 -10.85
N SER A 222 -3.20 6.19 -11.01
CA SER A 222 -2.53 6.90 -9.91
C SER A 222 -2.53 8.39 -10.17
N ASP A 223 -3.12 9.14 -9.28
CA ASP A 223 -3.07 10.60 -9.31
C ASP A 223 -1.69 11.13 -8.89
N CYS A 224 -1.02 10.44 -7.97
CA CYS A 224 0.34 10.78 -7.54
C CYS A 224 1.35 10.78 -8.69
N VAL A 225 1.11 9.93 -9.69
CA VAL A 225 2.04 9.76 -10.83
C VAL A 225 1.64 10.62 -12.02
N TYR A 226 0.33 10.72 -12.31
CA TYR A 226 -0.10 11.20 -13.62
C TYR A 226 -0.80 12.56 -13.60
N SER A 227 -1.46 12.97 -12.49
CA SER A 227 -2.39 14.09 -12.54
C SER A 227 -1.75 15.41 -12.91
N GLU A 228 -0.65 15.78 -12.25
CA GLU A 228 0.02 17.07 -12.51
C GLU A 228 0.55 17.16 -13.94
N SER A 229 1.22 16.09 -14.40
CA SER A 229 1.78 16.02 -15.75
C SER A 229 0.70 15.98 -16.83
N THR A 230 -0.44 15.31 -16.57
CA THR A 230 -1.59 15.29 -17.48
C THR A 230 -2.20 16.69 -17.61
N VAL A 231 -2.48 17.39 -16.50
CA VAL A 231 -3.03 18.76 -16.51
C VAL A 231 -2.08 19.72 -17.24
N GLN A 232 -0.77 19.61 -16.98
CA GLN A 232 0.22 20.41 -17.69
C GLN A 232 0.22 20.12 -19.20
N THR A 233 0.12 18.85 -19.59
CA THR A 233 0.06 18.43 -20.99
C THR A 233 -1.20 18.98 -21.69
N LEU A 234 -2.36 18.96 -21.00
CA LEU A 234 -3.59 19.56 -21.55
C LEU A 234 -3.43 21.06 -21.81
N LYS A 235 -2.75 21.80 -20.90
CA LYS A 235 -2.44 23.22 -21.09
C LYS A 235 -1.54 23.47 -22.29
N GLU A 236 -0.50 22.64 -22.49
CA GLU A 236 0.42 22.75 -23.60
C GLU A 236 -0.22 22.40 -24.97
N LEU A 237 -1.31 21.61 -24.93
CA LEU A 237 -2.08 21.27 -26.15
C LEU A 237 -3.25 22.22 -26.40
N ASP A 238 -3.43 23.28 -25.61
CA ASP A 238 -4.60 24.17 -25.64
C ASP A 238 -5.95 23.44 -25.49
N GLN A 239 -5.94 22.31 -24.73
CA GLN A 239 -7.12 21.49 -24.45
C GLN A 239 -7.52 21.51 -22.97
N TYR A 240 -6.95 22.41 -22.20
CA TYR A 240 -7.31 22.57 -20.79
C TYR A 240 -8.46 23.55 -20.64
N ALA A 241 -9.52 23.11 -19.99
CA ALA A 241 -10.58 23.97 -19.45
C ALA A 241 -10.86 23.53 -18.00
N PRO A 242 -11.06 24.47 -17.05
CA PRO A 242 -11.42 24.12 -15.69
C PRO A 242 -12.85 23.56 -15.61
N ARG A 243 -13.16 22.88 -14.50
CA ARG A 243 -14.50 22.33 -14.22
C ARG A 243 -15.58 23.38 -14.37
N GLY A 244 -16.60 23.07 -15.16
CA GLY A 244 -17.75 23.95 -15.44
C GLY A 244 -17.61 24.80 -16.70
N GLU A 245 -16.44 24.84 -17.31
CA GLU A 245 -16.22 25.52 -18.58
C GLU A 245 -16.42 24.58 -19.77
N GLU A 246 -16.75 25.16 -20.92
CA GLU A 246 -16.84 24.40 -22.18
C GLU A 246 -15.48 23.81 -22.55
N GLY A 247 -15.48 22.57 -23.01
CA GLY A 247 -14.23 21.85 -23.35
C GLY A 247 -13.56 21.18 -22.17
N HIS A 248 -14.12 21.25 -20.95
CA HIS A 248 -13.57 20.53 -19.80
C HIS A 248 -13.53 19.00 -20.04
N ILE A 249 -12.36 18.42 -19.87
CA ILE A 249 -12.15 16.97 -19.87
C ILE A 249 -12.21 16.51 -18.42
N PHE A 250 -13.16 15.61 -18.09
CA PHE A 250 -13.31 15.06 -16.75
C PHE A 250 -12.13 14.15 -16.39
N ILE A 251 -11.51 14.37 -15.24
CA ILE A 251 -10.35 13.58 -14.81
C ILE A 251 -10.67 12.86 -13.49
N ALA A 252 -10.69 11.52 -13.56
CA ALA A 252 -10.80 10.62 -12.42
C ALA A 252 -9.50 9.87 -12.20
N ALA A 253 -9.15 9.59 -10.94
CA ALA A 253 -7.92 8.87 -10.62
C ALA A 253 -8.02 8.11 -9.29
N ILE A 254 -6.96 7.39 -8.94
CA ILE A 254 -6.82 6.69 -7.67
C ILE A 254 -5.61 7.22 -6.93
N ASP A 255 -5.60 7.15 -5.64
CA ASP A 255 -4.64 7.35 -4.54
C ASP A 255 -5.08 8.48 -3.58
N GLY A 256 -5.38 9.71 -4.05
CA GLY A 256 -5.74 10.85 -3.20
C GLY A 256 -4.53 11.64 -2.70
N CYS A 257 -3.49 11.79 -3.52
CA CYS A 257 -2.30 12.59 -3.22
C CYS A 257 -2.61 14.07 -3.05
N SER A 258 -1.86 14.76 -2.18
CA SER A 258 -1.99 16.20 -1.91
C SER A 258 -1.96 17.06 -3.18
N GLY A 259 -1.10 16.74 -4.14
CA GLY A 259 -1.03 17.41 -5.44
C GLY A 259 -2.35 17.33 -6.21
N ASN A 260 -2.95 16.13 -6.30
CA ASN A 260 -4.24 15.98 -6.95
C ASN A 260 -5.40 16.62 -6.16
N LEU A 261 -5.37 16.58 -4.82
CA LEU A 261 -6.36 17.30 -4.01
C LEU A 261 -6.31 18.80 -4.30
N ALA A 262 -5.14 19.37 -4.50
CA ALA A 262 -4.99 20.77 -4.92
C ALA A 262 -5.57 21.01 -6.32
N LEU A 263 -5.37 20.08 -7.26
CA LEU A 263 -5.93 20.16 -8.61
C LEU A 263 -7.48 20.05 -8.60
N ILE A 264 -8.05 19.20 -7.75
CA ILE A 264 -9.51 19.11 -7.58
C ILE A 264 -10.08 20.43 -7.06
N ARG A 265 -9.41 21.07 -6.07
CA ARG A 265 -9.82 22.41 -5.57
C ARG A 265 -9.77 23.49 -6.65
N GLN A 266 -8.81 23.41 -7.56
CA GLN A 266 -8.66 24.33 -8.70
C GLN A 266 -9.62 24.01 -9.85
N GLY A 267 -10.36 22.90 -9.80
CA GLY A 267 -11.20 22.43 -10.91
C GLY A 267 -10.42 21.87 -12.10
N ALA A 268 -9.16 21.53 -11.90
CA ALA A 268 -8.31 20.96 -12.94
C ALA A 268 -8.46 19.44 -13.08
N THR A 269 -8.83 18.77 -12.00
CA THR A 269 -9.26 17.38 -11.95
C THR A 269 -10.57 17.28 -11.16
N ASP A 270 -11.24 16.13 -11.12
CA ASP A 270 -12.62 16.05 -10.65
C ASP A 270 -12.84 15.06 -9.51
N GLN A 271 -12.26 13.88 -9.61
CA GLN A 271 -12.49 12.79 -8.67
C GLN A 271 -11.19 12.05 -8.36
N ALA A 272 -11.06 11.58 -7.12
CA ALA A 272 -10.08 10.58 -6.74
C ALA A 272 -10.70 9.50 -5.86
N SER A 273 -10.30 8.25 -6.08
CA SER A 273 -10.57 7.17 -5.13
C SER A 273 -9.40 7.10 -4.14
N GLY A 274 -9.56 7.81 -3.01
CA GLY A 274 -8.52 7.95 -1.99
C GLY A 274 -8.21 6.63 -1.29
N GLN A 275 -6.96 6.23 -1.24
CA GLN A 275 -6.49 5.07 -0.50
C GLN A 275 -5.99 5.50 0.89
N PRO A 276 -6.09 4.66 1.92
CA PRO A 276 -5.52 4.94 3.24
C PRO A 276 -4.03 4.56 3.28
N ILE A 277 -3.22 5.21 2.45
CA ILE A 277 -1.82 4.82 2.17
C ILE A 277 -0.94 4.69 3.42
N PRO A 278 -0.94 5.63 4.38
CA PRO A 278 -0.13 5.48 5.60
C PRO A 278 -0.57 4.30 6.48
N ASP A 279 -1.86 3.93 6.46
CA ASP A 279 -2.40 2.87 7.30
C ASP A 279 -1.95 1.47 6.84
N PHE A 280 -1.56 1.30 5.58
CA PHE A 280 -1.03 0.01 5.11
C PHE A 280 0.14 -0.46 5.97
N GLY A 281 1.09 0.45 6.24
CA GLY A 281 2.28 0.14 7.01
C GLY A 281 1.98 -0.19 8.47
N SER A 282 1.18 0.63 9.14
CA SER A 282 0.83 0.43 10.55
C SER A 282 0.11 -0.90 10.77
N MET A 283 -0.81 -1.27 9.87
CA MET A 283 -1.50 -2.56 9.92
C MET A 283 -0.52 -3.73 9.77
N VAL A 284 0.41 -3.69 8.82
CA VAL A 284 1.42 -4.75 8.67
C VAL A 284 2.26 -4.91 9.94
N VAL A 285 2.67 -3.81 10.58
CA VAL A 285 3.41 -3.84 11.86
C VAL A 285 2.61 -4.55 12.96
N GLU A 286 1.31 -4.31 13.04
CA GLU A 286 0.44 -4.98 14.03
C GLU A 286 0.39 -6.50 13.80
N TYR A 287 0.27 -6.94 12.54
CA TYR A 287 0.19 -8.37 12.23
C TYR A 287 1.54 -9.09 12.36
N ILE A 288 2.66 -8.41 12.07
CA ILE A 288 3.99 -8.94 12.42
C ILE A 288 4.10 -9.10 13.93
N GLN A 289 3.65 -8.11 14.71
CA GLN A 289 3.69 -8.19 16.18
C GLN A 289 2.83 -9.36 16.70
N LYS A 290 1.63 -9.57 16.17
CA LYS A 290 0.78 -10.72 16.51
C LYS A 290 1.51 -12.04 16.25
N LYS A 291 2.13 -12.17 15.08
CA LYS A 291 2.91 -13.37 14.73
C LYS A 291 4.06 -13.63 15.70
N LEU A 292 4.83 -12.58 16.04
CA LEU A 292 5.94 -12.67 17.01
C LEU A 292 5.47 -13.07 18.41
N ASN A 293 4.25 -12.65 18.79
CA ASN A 293 3.62 -13.03 20.05
C ASN A 293 3.01 -14.46 20.02
N GLY A 294 2.99 -15.13 18.86
CA GLY A 294 2.32 -16.43 18.70
C GLY A 294 0.79 -16.33 18.65
N GLU A 295 0.25 -15.14 18.40
CA GLU A 295 -1.19 -14.91 18.28
C GLU A 295 -1.70 -15.35 16.91
N ALA A 296 -2.91 -15.95 16.88
CA ALA A 296 -3.54 -16.34 15.62
C ALA A 296 -4.10 -15.12 14.88
N ILE A 297 -4.02 -15.16 13.55
CA ILE A 297 -4.75 -14.24 12.68
C ILE A 297 -6.09 -14.91 12.35
N GLU A 298 -7.19 -14.21 12.58
CA GLU A 298 -8.54 -14.72 12.34
C GLU A 298 -9.27 -13.84 11.32
N GLU A 299 -10.07 -14.47 10.46
CA GLU A 299 -10.94 -13.76 9.52
C GLU A 299 -11.98 -12.92 10.24
N GLY A 300 -12.37 -11.81 9.65
CA GLY A 300 -13.43 -10.97 10.20
C GLY A 300 -13.29 -9.50 9.83
N GLN A 301 -14.11 -8.73 10.52
CA GLN A 301 -14.11 -7.28 10.39
C GLN A 301 -13.03 -6.66 11.26
N VAL A 302 -12.21 -5.79 10.68
CA VAL A 302 -11.26 -4.94 11.40
C VAL A 302 -11.85 -3.54 11.49
N VAL A 303 -12.01 -3.04 12.71
CA VAL A 303 -12.63 -1.74 12.96
C VAL A 303 -11.60 -0.83 13.65
N GLN A 304 -11.40 0.35 13.09
CA GLN A 304 -10.61 1.42 13.68
C GLN A 304 -11.45 2.70 13.73
N GLU A 305 -11.72 3.18 14.94
CA GLU A 305 -12.53 4.39 15.12
C GLU A 305 -11.86 5.61 14.47
N GLY A 306 -12.64 6.37 13.71
CA GLY A 306 -12.17 7.58 13.02
C GLY A 306 -11.41 7.35 11.71
N ALA A 307 -11.03 6.12 11.38
CA ALA A 307 -10.39 5.84 10.11
C ALA A 307 -11.42 5.78 8.95
N LEU A 308 -11.14 6.47 7.86
CA LEU A 308 -12.05 6.52 6.68
C LEU A 308 -12.22 5.17 6.00
N TRP A 309 -11.24 4.28 6.13
CA TRP A 309 -11.30 2.93 5.59
C TRP A 309 -12.07 1.93 6.45
N SER A 310 -12.41 2.32 7.68
CA SER A 310 -13.07 1.43 8.64
C SER A 310 -14.60 1.36 8.40
N PRO A 311 -15.19 0.15 8.44
CA PRO A 311 -14.55 -1.15 8.69
C PRO A 311 -13.85 -1.73 7.45
N ALA A 312 -12.78 -2.51 7.67
CA ALA A 312 -12.10 -3.31 6.64
C ALA A 312 -12.43 -4.80 6.78
N GLN A 313 -12.20 -5.57 5.73
CA GLN A 313 -12.41 -7.02 5.73
C GLN A 313 -11.07 -7.76 5.71
N LEU A 314 -10.86 -8.59 6.70
CA LEU A 314 -9.76 -9.55 6.75
C LEU A 314 -10.28 -10.92 6.31
N LYS A 315 -9.72 -11.45 5.23
CA LYS A 315 -10.11 -12.73 4.65
C LYS A 315 -8.92 -13.63 4.40
N MET A 316 -9.09 -14.92 4.62
CA MET A 316 -8.17 -15.92 4.08
C MET A 316 -8.49 -16.12 2.58
N THR A 317 -7.45 -16.08 1.77
CA THR A 317 -7.53 -16.28 0.34
C THR A 317 -6.54 -17.36 -0.11
N ASP A 318 -6.49 -17.67 -1.39
CA ASP A 318 -5.51 -18.58 -1.98
C ASP A 318 -4.06 -18.08 -1.87
N VAL A 319 -3.87 -16.77 -1.65
CA VAL A 319 -2.55 -16.14 -1.48
C VAL A 319 -2.21 -15.77 -0.02
N GLY A 320 -2.98 -16.27 0.96
CA GLY A 320 -2.83 -15.98 2.39
C GLY A 320 -3.87 -15.00 2.91
N PHE A 321 -3.68 -14.51 4.12
CA PHE A 321 -4.58 -13.48 4.68
C PHE A 321 -4.46 -12.18 3.90
N GLN A 322 -5.60 -11.56 3.61
CA GLN A 322 -5.65 -10.24 2.97
C GLN A 322 -6.57 -9.29 3.75
N LEU A 323 -6.03 -8.13 4.13
CA LEU A 323 -6.79 -7.04 4.72
C LEU A 323 -7.06 -5.98 3.65
N PHE A 324 -8.33 -5.87 3.27
CA PHE A 324 -8.80 -4.90 2.27
C PHE A 324 -9.28 -3.64 2.97
N LEU A 325 -8.48 -2.58 2.93
CA LEU A 325 -8.87 -1.26 3.43
C LEU A 325 -9.74 -0.55 2.39
N SER A 326 -10.91 -0.05 2.80
CA SER A 326 -11.84 0.61 1.89
C SER A 326 -11.25 1.90 1.32
N THR A 327 -11.59 2.23 0.06
CA THR A 327 -11.26 3.51 -0.57
C THR A 327 -12.34 4.55 -0.29
N THR A 328 -11.96 5.83 -0.27
CA THR A 328 -12.88 6.97 -0.12
C THR A 328 -13.09 7.64 -1.46
N ASP A 329 -14.34 7.76 -1.91
CA ASP A 329 -14.66 8.55 -3.10
C ASP A 329 -14.52 10.05 -2.78
N ILE A 330 -13.54 10.69 -3.38
CA ILE A 330 -13.15 12.10 -3.14
C ILE A 330 -13.62 12.95 -4.30
N SER A 331 -14.31 14.03 -3.97
CA SER A 331 -14.72 15.07 -4.91
C SER A 331 -14.57 16.44 -4.24
N ILE A 332 -14.95 17.51 -4.94
CA ILE A 332 -14.95 18.86 -4.36
C ILE A 332 -15.82 18.97 -3.10
N ASP A 333 -16.81 18.10 -2.94
CA ASP A 333 -17.78 18.17 -1.84
C ASP A 333 -17.18 17.69 -0.50
N ASN A 334 -16.14 16.84 -0.53
CA ASN A 334 -15.50 16.28 0.67
C ASN A 334 -13.98 16.45 0.71
N ILE A 335 -13.42 17.24 -0.22
CA ILE A 335 -11.99 17.43 -0.42
C ILE A 335 -11.23 17.92 0.83
N ASP A 336 -11.91 18.63 1.73
CA ASP A 336 -11.30 19.21 2.94
C ASP A 336 -11.43 18.32 4.17
N ASN A 337 -11.87 17.06 4.01
CA ASN A 337 -11.89 16.10 5.10
C ASN A 337 -10.46 15.86 5.62
N PRO A 338 -10.18 16.15 6.92
CA PRO A 338 -8.83 15.99 7.48
C PRO A 338 -8.38 14.52 7.60
N GLY A 339 -9.31 13.57 7.47
CA GLY A 339 -8.98 12.13 7.44
C GLY A 339 -8.38 11.67 6.11
N LEU A 340 -8.46 12.48 5.04
CA LEU A 340 -7.77 12.18 3.79
C LEU A 340 -6.27 12.37 3.98
N TRP A 341 -5.49 11.33 3.67
CA TRP A 341 -4.04 11.37 3.89
C TRP A 341 -3.33 12.48 3.08
N GLY A 342 -3.87 12.84 1.92
CA GLY A 342 -3.35 13.96 1.13
C GLY A 342 -3.55 15.35 1.77
N ASN A 343 -4.30 15.44 2.88
CA ASN A 343 -4.49 16.64 3.70
C ASN A 343 -3.66 16.63 4.99
N GLN A 344 -2.91 15.57 5.27
CA GLN A 344 -2.11 15.36 6.49
C GLN A 344 -0.67 15.87 6.39
#